data_88303044acddd7d67a3054de0289441c
#
_entry.id   88303044acddd7d67a3054de0289441c
#
_cell.length_a   1.000
_cell.length_b   1.000
_cell.length_c   1.000
_cell.angle_alpha   90.00
_cell.angle_beta   90.00
_cell.angle_gamma   90.00
#
_symmetry.space_group_name_H-M   'P 1'
#
loop_
_entity.id
_entity.type
_entity.pdbx_description
1 polymer ?
#
loop_
_entity_poly.entity_id
_entity_poly.type
_entity_poly.pdbx_seq_one_letter_code
_entity_poly.pdbx_strand_id
1 'polypeptide(L)'
;MENRCIIISGGVFGPVPEKQPGDFIIACDRGYVYCERLGLTPDLFIGDFDSYSGAVAPGVAVERLIPEKDDTDTGHAITYALAHGFRKLVLVCALGGRLDHTLANLQNAANAAVQGMSVTILDEKSEITFLTRGMLRLKKRPGWGLSVFSLSDASTGVCLRGVKYELENAVLDNRFPLGVSNEFDAPEAEIAVEQGILLVMQTKK
;
A
#
# COMPACT_ATOMS: atom_id res chain seq x y z
N MET A 1 -1.39 21.22 4.82
CA MET A 1 -1.96 19.85 4.86
C MET A 1 -1.09 19.00 3.96
N GLU A 2 -0.66 17.81 4.39
CA GLU A 2 0.11 16.91 3.53
C GLU A 2 -0.83 16.34 2.47
N ASN A 3 -0.54 16.62 1.19
CA ASN A 3 -1.32 16.13 0.07
C ASN A 3 -1.21 14.61 -0.02
N ARG A 4 -2.35 13.92 0.02
CA ARG A 4 -2.46 12.48 -0.09
C ARG A 4 -2.71 12.10 -1.55
N CYS A 5 -1.96 11.12 -2.08
CA CYS A 5 -2.25 10.47 -3.35
C CYS A 5 -3.00 9.16 -3.09
N ILE A 6 -4.10 8.93 -3.78
CA ILE A 6 -4.85 7.69 -3.78
C ILE A 6 -4.70 7.05 -5.15
N ILE A 7 -4.08 5.88 -5.23
CA ILE A 7 -3.94 5.13 -6.47
C ILE A 7 -4.95 3.98 -6.47
N ILE A 8 -5.81 3.95 -7.46
CA ILE A 8 -6.82 2.90 -7.68
C ILE A 8 -6.31 1.99 -8.79
N SER A 9 -5.83 0.82 -8.39
CA SER A 9 -5.22 -0.19 -9.25
C SER A 9 -6.26 -1.11 -9.90
N GLY A 10 -5.82 -2.04 -10.75
CA GLY A 10 -6.68 -2.97 -11.49
C GLY A 10 -6.91 -4.34 -10.85
N GLY A 11 -6.53 -4.56 -9.60
CA GLY A 11 -6.69 -5.83 -8.87
C GLY A 11 -8.14 -6.11 -8.47
N VAL A 12 -8.33 -6.83 -7.36
CA VAL A 12 -9.69 -7.10 -6.85
C VAL A 12 -10.29 -5.81 -6.32
N PHE A 13 -11.56 -5.54 -6.71
CA PHE A 13 -12.30 -4.39 -6.23
C PHE A 13 -12.44 -4.45 -4.71
N GLY A 14 -12.12 -3.34 -4.03
CA GLY A 14 -12.12 -3.23 -2.58
C GLY A 14 -12.50 -1.83 -2.10
N PRO A 15 -12.42 -1.58 -0.79
CA PRO A 15 -12.78 -0.28 -0.21
C PRO A 15 -11.83 0.81 -0.70
N VAL A 16 -12.42 1.96 -1.04
CA VAL A 16 -11.69 3.20 -1.37
C VAL A 16 -11.98 4.20 -0.25
N PRO A 17 -10.96 4.83 0.33
CA PRO A 17 -11.19 5.81 1.38
C PRO A 17 -11.95 7.02 0.83
N GLU A 18 -12.76 7.65 1.67
CA GLU A 18 -13.45 8.87 1.32
C GLU A 18 -12.47 9.95 0.88
N LYS A 19 -12.77 10.60 -0.26
CA LYS A 19 -11.95 11.69 -0.81
C LYS A 19 -12.00 12.89 0.14
N GLN A 20 -10.84 13.37 0.54
CA GLN A 20 -10.68 14.56 1.36
C GLN A 20 -10.24 15.76 0.49
N PRO A 21 -10.47 17.01 0.95
CA PRO A 21 -9.93 18.17 0.27
C PRO A 21 -8.40 18.10 0.14
N GLY A 22 -7.88 18.25 -1.07
CA GLY A 22 -6.46 18.15 -1.38
C GLY A 22 -5.97 16.75 -1.78
N ASP A 23 -6.83 15.73 -1.76
CA ASP A 23 -6.48 14.42 -2.31
C ASP A 23 -6.36 14.46 -3.82
N PHE A 24 -5.35 13.76 -4.33
CA PHE A 24 -5.13 13.51 -5.74
C PHE A 24 -5.38 12.03 -6.05
N ILE A 25 -6.28 11.74 -6.99
CA ILE A 25 -6.67 10.37 -7.34
C ILE A 25 -6.05 10.01 -8.69
N ILE A 26 -5.29 8.91 -8.71
CA ILE A 26 -4.78 8.29 -9.94
C ILE A 26 -5.54 6.98 -10.14
N ALA A 27 -6.11 6.79 -11.32
CA ALA A 27 -6.67 5.51 -11.74
C ALA A 27 -5.67 4.81 -12.68
N CYS A 28 -5.39 3.52 -12.43
CA CYS A 28 -4.52 2.72 -13.29
C CYS A 28 -5.34 1.66 -14.01
N ASP A 29 -5.34 1.67 -15.35
CA ASP A 29 -6.06 0.73 -16.22
C ASP A 29 -7.51 0.46 -15.77
N ARG A 30 -7.80 -0.80 -15.40
CA ARG A 30 -9.10 -1.22 -14.87
C ARG A 30 -9.55 -0.42 -13.64
N GLY A 31 -8.63 0.23 -12.92
CA GLY A 31 -8.94 1.12 -11.81
C GLY A 31 -9.88 2.27 -12.22
N TYR A 32 -9.85 2.68 -13.48
CA TYR A 32 -10.78 3.68 -14.00
C TYR A 32 -12.25 3.19 -13.97
N VAL A 33 -12.48 1.92 -14.31
CA VAL A 33 -13.82 1.29 -14.19
C VAL A 33 -14.30 1.31 -12.72
N TYR A 34 -13.38 1.17 -11.78
CA TYR A 34 -13.72 1.23 -10.34
C TYR A 34 -14.06 2.65 -9.91
N CYS A 35 -13.38 3.66 -10.46
CA CYS A 35 -13.76 5.06 -10.26
C CYS A 35 -15.18 5.33 -10.75
N GLU A 36 -15.53 4.90 -11.95
CA GLU A 36 -16.89 5.05 -12.51
C GLU A 36 -17.94 4.38 -11.63
N ARG A 37 -17.68 3.13 -11.19
CA ARG A 37 -18.55 2.37 -10.29
C ARG A 37 -18.80 3.08 -8.96
N LEU A 38 -17.83 3.84 -8.47
CA LEU A 38 -17.90 4.58 -7.22
C LEU A 38 -18.40 6.02 -7.38
N GLY A 39 -18.66 6.48 -8.63
CA GLY A 39 -18.99 7.87 -8.91
C GLY A 39 -17.85 8.84 -8.61
N LEU A 40 -16.60 8.35 -8.67
CA LEU A 40 -15.38 9.14 -8.47
C LEU A 40 -14.83 9.59 -9.81
N THR A 41 -14.40 10.84 -9.89
CA THR A 41 -13.61 11.35 -11.01
C THR A 41 -12.16 11.39 -10.60
N PRO A 42 -11.26 10.59 -11.20
CA PRO A 42 -9.84 10.68 -10.91
C PRO A 42 -9.26 11.98 -11.49
N ASP A 43 -8.15 12.43 -10.92
CA ASP A 43 -7.41 13.59 -11.41
C ASP A 43 -6.49 13.19 -12.58
N LEU A 44 -6.01 11.92 -12.56
CA LEU A 44 -5.14 11.37 -13.60
C LEU A 44 -5.54 9.91 -13.91
N PHE A 45 -5.54 9.56 -15.19
CA PHE A 45 -5.68 8.20 -15.68
C PHE A 45 -4.38 7.75 -16.35
N ILE A 46 -3.78 6.67 -15.84
CA ILE A 46 -2.53 6.08 -16.34
C ILE A 46 -2.82 4.67 -16.85
N GLY A 47 -2.35 4.32 -18.04
CA GLY A 47 -2.46 2.96 -18.57
C GLY A 47 -2.18 2.86 -20.05
N ASP A 48 -2.18 1.64 -20.59
CA ASP A 48 -2.08 1.36 -22.02
C ASP A 48 -3.45 1.31 -22.71
N PHE A 49 -4.53 1.35 -21.93
CA PHE A 49 -5.93 1.35 -22.38
C PHE A 49 -6.40 0.02 -22.98
N ASP A 50 -5.71 -1.08 -22.71
CA ASP A 50 -6.15 -2.41 -23.13
C ASP A 50 -7.37 -2.89 -22.32
N SER A 51 -7.43 -2.51 -21.05
CA SER A 51 -8.47 -2.89 -20.08
C SER A 51 -9.66 -1.92 -20.02
N TYR A 52 -9.58 -0.77 -20.70
CA TYR A 52 -10.62 0.27 -20.70
C TYR A 52 -10.85 0.85 -22.09
N SER A 53 -12.04 0.63 -22.64
CA SER A 53 -12.47 1.11 -23.96
C SER A 53 -13.51 2.23 -23.91
N GLY A 54 -13.86 2.71 -22.70
CA GLY A 54 -14.83 3.79 -22.50
C GLY A 54 -14.26 5.19 -22.80
N ALA A 55 -15.12 6.20 -22.72
CA ALA A 55 -14.72 7.60 -22.83
C ALA A 55 -14.22 8.11 -21.47
N VAL A 56 -13.04 8.71 -21.46
CA VAL A 56 -12.52 9.38 -20.27
C VAL A 56 -13.33 10.63 -19.98
N ALA A 57 -13.71 10.85 -18.73
CA ALA A 57 -14.51 12.00 -18.32
C ALA A 57 -13.77 13.32 -18.59
N PRO A 58 -14.50 14.40 -18.97
CA PRO A 58 -13.89 15.71 -19.17
C PRO A 58 -13.13 16.19 -17.91
N GLY A 59 -11.93 16.74 -18.12
CA GLY A 59 -11.10 17.28 -17.04
C GLY A 59 -10.14 16.28 -16.39
N VAL A 60 -10.23 14.98 -16.70
CA VAL A 60 -9.26 13.97 -16.26
C VAL A 60 -8.01 14.09 -17.15
N ALA A 61 -6.84 14.28 -16.52
CA ALA A 61 -5.57 14.17 -17.22
C ALA A 61 -5.32 12.71 -17.63
N VAL A 62 -4.68 12.51 -18.79
CA VAL A 62 -4.42 11.16 -19.32
C VAL A 62 -2.94 11.00 -19.62
N GLU A 63 -2.35 9.97 -19.05
CA GLU A 63 -0.99 9.53 -19.37
C GLU A 63 -1.03 8.14 -19.99
N ARG A 64 -0.80 8.09 -21.31
CA ARG A 64 -0.82 6.83 -22.05
C ARG A 64 0.55 6.18 -22.02
N LEU A 65 0.61 4.96 -21.51
CA LEU A 65 1.82 4.15 -21.48
C LEU A 65 1.88 3.23 -22.69
N ILE A 66 3.10 2.90 -23.10
CA ILE A 66 3.32 1.87 -24.12
C ILE A 66 3.27 0.48 -23.46
N PRO A 67 2.73 -0.56 -24.13
CA PRO A 67 2.66 -1.91 -23.58
C PRO A 67 4.05 -2.50 -23.22
N GLU A 68 5.05 -2.24 -24.07
CA GLU A 68 6.43 -2.68 -23.86
C GLU A 68 7.16 -1.72 -22.93
N LYS A 69 7.01 -1.90 -21.61
CA LYS A 69 7.67 -1.10 -20.56
C LYS A 69 8.19 -2.01 -19.45
N ASP A 70 9.20 -1.54 -18.74
CA ASP A 70 9.87 -2.28 -17.65
C ASP A 70 9.12 -2.20 -16.31
N ASP A 71 7.95 -1.52 -16.24
CA ASP A 71 7.18 -1.30 -15.00
C ASP A 71 5.69 -1.54 -15.21
N THR A 72 4.98 -1.77 -14.11
CA THR A 72 3.51 -1.87 -14.09
C THR A 72 2.89 -0.46 -14.07
N ASP A 73 1.62 -0.34 -14.52
CA ASP A 73 0.92 0.96 -14.46
C ASP A 73 0.80 1.49 -13.04
N THR A 74 0.63 0.59 -12.06
CA THR A 74 0.64 0.95 -10.64
C THR A 74 2.03 1.43 -10.18
N GLY A 75 3.11 0.78 -10.61
CA GLY A 75 4.48 1.22 -10.34
C GLY A 75 4.76 2.59 -10.92
N HIS A 76 4.34 2.82 -12.17
CA HIS A 76 4.44 4.12 -12.82
C HIS A 76 3.66 5.21 -12.07
N ALA A 77 2.44 4.92 -11.62
CA ALA A 77 1.64 5.84 -10.80
C ALA A 77 2.30 6.18 -9.46
N ILE A 78 2.95 5.20 -8.81
CA ILE A 78 3.73 5.43 -7.57
C ILE A 78 4.93 6.35 -7.87
N THR A 79 5.64 6.12 -8.96
CA THR A 79 6.77 6.95 -9.41
C THR A 79 6.30 8.38 -9.71
N TYR A 80 5.15 8.53 -10.38
CA TYR A 80 4.51 9.82 -10.61
C TYR A 80 4.24 10.54 -9.27
N ALA A 81 3.62 9.86 -8.32
CA ALA A 81 3.31 10.45 -7.01
C ALA A 81 4.58 10.92 -6.27
N LEU A 82 5.66 10.13 -6.29
CA LEU A 82 6.96 10.51 -5.73
C LEU A 82 7.53 11.76 -6.40
N ALA A 83 7.55 11.79 -7.73
CA ALA A 83 8.10 12.90 -8.51
C ALA A 83 7.33 14.21 -8.29
N HIS A 84 6.03 14.12 -8.01
CA HIS A 84 5.17 15.28 -7.72
C HIS A 84 5.12 15.68 -6.23
N GLY A 85 5.98 15.06 -5.40
CA GLY A 85 6.19 15.46 -4.01
C GLY A 85 5.10 15.04 -3.03
N PHE A 86 4.26 14.07 -3.40
CA PHE A 86 3.33 13.47 -2.45
C PHE A 86 4.10 12.73 -1.35
N ARG A 87 3.64 12.87 -0.11
CA ARG A 87 4.24 12.22 1.07
C ARG A 87 3.37 11.14 1.67
N LYS A 88 2.11 11.07 1.28
CA LYS A 88 1.16 10.04 1.69
C LYS A 88 0.59 9.35 0.48
N LEU A 89 0.69 8.03 0.44
CA LEU A 89 0.14 7.17 -0.60
C LEU A 89 -0.85 6.20 0.02
N VAL A 90 -2.05 6.13 -0.56
CA VAL A 90 -3.00 5.06 -0.30
C VAL A 90 -3.21 4.29 -1.60
N LEU A 91 -2.84 3.02 -1.60
CA LEU A 91 -2.99 2.12 -2.73
C LEU A 91 -4.18 1.20 -2.48
N VAL A 92 -5.15 1.21 -3.37
CA VAL A 92 -6.38 0.41 -3.28
C VAL A 92 -6.59 -0.44 -4.53
N CYS A 93 -7.37 -1.51 -4.41
CA CYS A 93 -7.58 -2.47 -5.49
C CYS A 93 -6.23 -3.02 -6.06
N ALA A 94 -5.22 -3.14 -5.22
CA ALA A 94 -3.86 -3.50 -5.59
C ALA A 94 -3.49 -4.94 -5.25
N LEU A 95 -4.36 -5.62 -4.54
CA LEU A 95 -4.19 -7.00 -4.09
C LEU A 95 -5.17 -7.93 -4.79
N GLY A 96 -4.89 -9.25 -4.71
CA GLY A 96 -5.72 -10.28 -5.32
C GLY A 96 -5.57 -10.36 -6.84
N GLY A 97 -6.34 -11.27 -7.46
CA GLY A 97 -6.19 -11.52 -8.91
C GLY A 97 -4.83 -12.17 -9.23
N ARG A 98 -4.04 -11.52 -10.07
CA ARG A 98 -2.69 -11.97 -10.43
C ARG A 98 -1.72 -11.83 -9.26
N LEU A 99 -1.12 -12.93 -8.84
CA LEU A 99 -0.18 -12.96 -7.72
C LEU A 99 1.11 -12.18 -8.01
N ASP A 100 1.59 -12.23 -9.26
CA ASP A 100 2.77 -11.47 -9.70
C ASP A 100 2.55 -9.95 -9.57
N HIS A 101 1.38 -9.44 -9.95
CA HIS A 101 1.02 -8.03 -9.76
C HIS A 101 0.89 -7.66 -8.27
N THR A 102 0.34 -8.56 -7.45
CA THR A 102 0.28 -8.36 -5.99
C THR A 102 1.69 -8.20 -5.41
N LEU A 103 2.61 -9.09 -5.79
CA LEU A 103 4.00 -9.02 -5.34
C LEU A 103 4.71 -7.75 -5.82
N ALA A 104 4.55 -7.40 -7.11
CA ALA A 104 5.10 -6.16 -7.67
C ALA A 104 4.58 -4.90 -6.94
N ASN A 105 3.27 -4.86 -6.62
CA ASN A 105 2.68 -3.76 -5.87
C ASN A 105 3.27 -3.63 -4.45
N LEU A 106 3.52 -4.75 -3.77
CA LEU A 106 4.19 -4.75 -2.46
C LEU A 106 5.64 -4.24 -2.56
N GLN A 107 6.38 -4.65 -3.60
CA GLN A 107 7.75 -4.19 -3.83
C GLN A 107 7.81 -2.69 -4.16
N ASN A 108 6.95 -2.21 -5.06
CA ASN A 108 6.87 -0.80 -5.43
C ASN A 108 6.46 0.08 -4.23
N ALA A 109 5.50 -0.38 -3.42
CA ALA A 109 5.10 0.30 -2.19
C ALA A 109 6.24 0.36 -1.15
N ALA A 110 6.99 -0.73 -0.98
CA ALA A 110 8.16 -0.75 -0.11
C ALA A 110 9.25 0.22 -0.58
N ASN A 111 9.51 0.27 -1.89
CA ASN A 111 10.46 1.21 -2.48
C ASN A 111 10.03 2.67 -2.24
N ALA A 112 8.75 2.99 -2.39
CA ALA A 112 8.22 4.32 -2.08
C ALA A 112 8.40 4.68 -0.59
N ALA A 113 8.21 3.71 0.31
CA ALA A 113 8.45 3.92 1.74
C ALA A 113 9.93 4.20 2.06
N VAL A 114 10.85 3.51 1.40
CA VAL A 114 12.30 3.78 1.50
C VAL A 114 12.64 5.19 1.05
N GLN A 115 11.92 5.73 0.06
CA GLN A 115 12.08 7.10 -0.41
C GLN A 115 11.36 8.14 0.47
N GLY A 116 10.84 7.73 1.65
CA GLY A 116 10.26 8.61 2.67
C GLY A 116 8.78 8.91 2.50
N MET A 117 8.07 8.13 1.67
CA MET A 117 6.61 8.21 1.56
C MET A 117 5.94 7.33 2.63
N SER A 118 4.91 7.84 3.28
CA SER A 118 4.03 7.03 4.11
C SER A 118 3.06 6.27 3.22
N VAL A 119 3.20 4.95 3.15
CA VAL A 119 2.43 4.09 2.23
C VAL A 119 1.51 3.19 3.00
N THR A 120 0.24 3.15 2.59
CA THR A 120 -0.76 2.21 3.07
C THR A 120 -1.43 1.52 1.89
N ILE A 121 -1.51 0.20 1.92
CA ILE A 121 -2.34 -0.58 0.98
C ILE A 121 -3.60 -1.01 1.73
N LEU A 122 -4.76 -0.72 1.15
CA LEU A 122 -6.06 -1.08 1.72
C LEU A 122 -6.76 -2.12 0.87
N ASP A 123 -7.27 -3.14 1.54
CA ASP A 123 -8.13 -4.18 0.99
C ASP A 123 -9.28 -4.45 1.97
N GLU A 124 -10.31 -5.19 1.54
CA GLU A 124 -11.46 -5.54 2.39
C GLU A 124 -11.05 -6.24 3.70
N LYS A 125 -10.00 -7.06 3.63
CA LYS A 125 -9.53 -7.90 4.73
C LYS A 125 -8.14 -7.55 5.24
N SER A 126 -7.48 -6.56 4.64
CA SER A 126 -6.10 -6.25 4.96
C SER A 126 -5.81 -4.76 4.91
N GLU A 127 -5.02 -4.31 5.87
CA GLU A 127 -4.36 -3.00 5.83
C GLU A 127 -2.87 -3.23 6.01
N ILE A 128 -2.09 -2.78 5.05
CA ILE A 128 -0.64 -3.01 4.99
C ILE A 128 0.06 -1.66 5.07
N THR A 129 1.01 -1.55 5.98
CA THR A 129 1.85 -0.36 6.16
C THR A 129 3.31 -0.78 6.10
N PHE A 130 4.18 0.10 5.62
CA PHE A 130 5.62 -0.12 5.54
C PHE A 130 6.33 0.76 6.57
N LEU A 131 7.22 0.16 7.35
CA LEU A 131 8.04 0.87 8.35
C LEU A 131 9.52 0.65 8.02
N THR A 132 10.24 1.72 7.71
CA THR A 132 11.66 1.65 7.33
C THR A 132 12.59 2.08 8.47
N ARG A 133 12.08 2.87 9.40
CA ARG A 133 12.77 3.33 10.61
C ARG A 133 11.80 3.94 11.60
N GLY A 134 12.10 3.80 12.89
CA GLY A 134 11.31 4.42 13.96
C GLY A 134 10.21 3.52 14.49
N MET A 135 9.06 4.08 14.81
CA MET A 135 7.98 3.38 15.53
C MET A 135 6.63 3.65 14.86
N LEU A 136 5.84 2.59 14.75
CA LEU A 136 4.44 2.61 14.33
C LEU A 136 3.57 2.14 15.50
N ARG A 137 2.48 2.85 15.77
CA ARG A 137 1.45 2.46 16.73
C ARG A 137 0.16 2.10 16.01
N LEU A 138 -0.37 0.94 16.34
CA LEU A 138 -1.58 0.41 15.72
C LEU A 138 -2.62 0.08 16.79
N LYS A 139 -3.82 0.64 16.63
CA LYS A 139 -4.94 0.33 17.51
C LYS A 139 -5.51 -1.06 17.21
N LYS A 140 -5.85 -1.80 18.27
CA LYS A 140 -6.56 -3.07 18.18
C LYS A 140 -7.90 -2.87 17.48
N ARG A 141 -8.16 -3.68 16.47
CA ARG A 141 -9.47 -3.80 15.81
C ARG A 141 -10.09 -5.16 16.14
N PRO A 142 -11.34 -5.22 16.61
CA PRO A 142 -12.00 -6.50 16.90
C PRO A 142 -12.02 -7.42 15.67
N GLY A 143 -11.60 -8.68 15.84
CA GLY A 143 -11.56 -9.66 14.75
C GLY A 143 -10.38 -9.49 13.78
N TRP A 144 -9.39 -8.62 14.09
CA TRP A 144 -8.19 -8.44 13.28
C TRP A 144 -6.95 -8.95 14.00
N GLY A 145 -6.08 -9.60 13.23
CA GLY A 145 -4.74 -10.01 13.67
C GLY A 145 -3.67 -9.02 13.22
N LEU A 146 -2.44 -9.30 13.61
CA LEU A 146 -1.25 -8.55 13.24
C LEU A 146 -0.19 -9.50 12.70
N SER A 147 0.45 -9.14 11.60
CA SER A 147 1.63 -9.84 11.09
C SER A 147 2.70 -8.83 10.72
N VAL A 148 3.95 -9.17 10.98
CA VAL A 148 5.11 -8.33 10.68
C VAL A 148 6.14 -9.18 9.93
N PHE A 149 6.55 -8.72 8.75
CA PHE A 149 7.54 -9.38 7.91
C PHE A 149 8.71 -8.44 7.64
N SER A 150 9.91 -8.97 7.54
CA SER A 150 11.03 -8.26 6.93
C SER A 150 10.97 -8.40 5.41
N LEU A 151 11.08 -7.28 4.70
CA LEU A 151 11.32 -7.27 3.25
C LEU A 151 12.80 -7.10 2.91
N SER A 152 13.63 -6.83 3.91
CA SER A 152 15.10 -6.78 3.80
C SER A 152 15.70 -8.13 4.12
N ASP A 153 16.95 -8.37 3.69
CA ASP A 153 17.73 -9.55 4.09
C ASP A 153 17.83 -9.65 5.61
N ALA A 154 17.90 -8.50 6.30
CA ALA A 154 17.77 -8.38 7.73
C ALA A 154 17.12 -7.04 8.11
N SER A 155 16.16 -7.08 9.03
CA SER A 155 15.64 -5.92 9.75
C SER A 155 16.06 -6.02 11.21
N THR A 156 16.79 -5.02 11.72
CA THR A 156 17.41 -5.05 13.06
C THR A 156 16.77 -4.04 14.01
N GLY A 157 16.95 -4.24 15.31
CA GLY A 157 16.32 -3.41 16.34
C GLY A 157 14.80 -3.57 16.35
N VAL A 158 14.29 -4.74 15.93
CA VAL A 158 12.85 -4.96 15.87
C VAL A 158 12.28 -5.19 17.25
N CYS A 159 11.33 -4.34 17.64
CA CYS A 159 10.56 -4.50 18.87
C CYS A 159 9.07 -4.59 18.53
N LEU A 160 8.40 -5.55 19.14
CA LEU A 160 6.93 -5.69 19.09
C LEU A 160 6.42 -5.71 20.53
N ARG A 161 5.57 -4.76 20.89
CA ARG A 161 4.97 -4.65 22.22
C ARG A 161 3.46 -4.53 22.14
N GLY A 162 2.77 -4.93 23.21
CA GLY A 162 1.31 -4.95 23.28
C GLY A 162 0.68 -6.04 22.41
N VAL A 163 1.44 -7.07 22.11
CA VAL A 163 1.05 -8.23 21.30
C VAL A 163 1.36 -9.52 22.06
N LYS A 164 0.72 -10.61 21.69
CA LYS A 164 0.87 -11.90 22.35
C LYS A 164 2.30 -12.48 22.25
N TYR A 165 2.94 -12.27 21.11
CA TYR A 165 4.31 -12.71 20.87
C TYR A 165 5.19 -11.47 20.73
N GLU A 166 5.65 -10.96 21.87
CA GLU A 166 6.52 -9.78 21.91
C GLU A 166 7.93 -10.09 21.42
N LEU A 167 8.56 -9.09 20.85
CA LEU A 167 9.97 -9.13 20.46
C LEU A 167 10.69 -7.93 21.05
N GLU A 168 11.93 -8.14 21.49
CA GLU A 168 12.80 -7.09 22.02
C GLU A 168 14.14 -7.14 21.31
N ASN A 169 14.49 -6.06 20.61
CA ASN A 169 15.75 -5.92 19.87
C ASN A 169 16.07 -7.14 18.98
N ALA A 170 15.04 -7.66 18.31
CA ALA A 170 15.16 -8.85 17.48
C ALA A 170 15.69 -8.52 16.08
N VAL A 171 16.14 -9.56 15.38
CA VAL A 171 16.44 -9.52 13.96
C VAL A 171 15.39 -10.36 13.24
N LEU A 172 14.69 -9.74 12.29
CA LEU A 172 13.82 -10.43 11.34
C LEU A 172 14.51 -10.49 9.97
N ASP A 173 14.35 -11.60 9.27
CA ASP A 173 14.84 -11.73 7.89
C ASP A 173 13.72 -12.12 6.92
N ASN A 174 13.98 -12.02 5.62
CA ASN A 174 13.01 -12.30 4.56
C ASN A 174 12.86 -13.80 4.23
N ARG A 175 13.56 -14.68 4.95
CA ARG A 175 13.58 -16.14 4.73
C ARG A 175 12.75 -16.88 5.76
N PHE A 176 12.52 -16.27 6.94
CA PHE A 176 11.77 -16.89 8.02
C PHE A 176 10.68 -15.96 8.56
N PRO A 177 9.37 -16.33 8.45
CA PRO A 177 8.25 -15.47 8.80
C PRO A 177 7.94 -15.47 10.30
N LEU A 178 8.90 -15.12 11.16
CA LEU A 178 8.79 -15.16 12.61
C LEU A 178 7.59 -14.34 13.14
N GLY A 179 7.32 -13.19 12.54
CA GLY A 179 6.28 -12.24 12.99
C GLY A 179 4.87 -12.51 12.45
N VAL A 180 4.62 -13.66 11.80
CA VAL A 180 3.30 -13.97 11.25
C VAL A 180 2.29 -14.39 12.32
N SER A 181 1.00 -14.04 12.11
CA SER A 181 -0.14 -14.49 12.94
C SER A 181 -0.03 -14.10 14.41
N ASN A 182 0.44 -12.92 14.71
CA ASN A 182 0.41 -12.33 16.05
C ASN A 182 -1.00 -11.78 16.38
N GLU A 183 -1.22 -11.49 17.63
CA GLU A 183 -2.50 -11.00 18.17
C GLU A 183 -2.25 -9.81 19.09
N PHE A 184 -3.22 -8.87 19.10
CA PHE A 184 -3.18 -7.76 20.04
C PHE A 184 -3.51 -8.26 21.47
N ASP A 185 -2.61 -8.08 22.39
CA ASP A 185 -2.81 -8.37 23.82
C ASP A 185 -3.19 -7.10 24.60
N ALA A 186 -2.85 -5.92 24.07
CA ALA A 186 -3.21 -4.61 24.59
C ALA A 186 -4.16 -3.85 23.62
N PRO A 187 -4.75 -2.70 24.02
CA PRO A 187 -5.55 -1.86 23.13
C PRO A 187 -4.77 -1.28 21.94
N GLU A 188 -3.45 -1.21 22.06
CA GLU A 188 -2.52 -0.71 21.03
C GLU A 188 -1.27 -1.59 21.00
N ALA A 189 -0.76 -1.83 19.80
CA ALA A 189 0.54 -2.45 19.57
C ALA A 189 1.55 -1.40 19.12
N GLU A 190 2.79 -1.50 19.61
CA GLU A 190 3.93 -0.75 19.12
C GLU A 190 4.85 -1.66 18.32
N ILE A 191 5.20 -1.23 17.11
CA ILE A 191 6.13 -1.90 16.21
C ILE A 191 7.28 -0.94 15.95
N ALA A 192 8.51 -1.33 16.27
CA ALA A 192 9.68 -0.50 16.01
C ALA A 192 10.72 -1.25 15.18
N VAL A 193 11.51 -0.49 14.42
CA VAL A 193 12.67 -0.99 13.68
C VAL A 193 13.75 0.10 13.61
N GLU A 194 15.02 -0.29 13.77
CA GLU A 194 16.16 0.60 13.61
C GLU A 194 16.67 0.64 12.17
N GLN A 195 16.77 -0.52 11.53
CA GLN A 195 17.23 -0.65 10.15
C GLN A 195 16.46 -1.77 9.43
N GLY A 196 16.23 -1.60 8.15
CA GLY A 196 15.52 -2.54 7.30
C GLY A 196 14.14 -2.04 6.91
N ILE A 197 13.35 -2.91 6.30
CA ILE A 197 11.99 -2.62 5.84
C ILE A 197 11.05 -3.65 6.47
N LEU A 198 10.18 -3.21 7.34
CA LEU A 198 9.09 -4.03 7.85
C LEU A 198 7.83 -3.78 7.04
N LEU A 199 7.20 -4.86 6.62
CA LEU A 199 5.85 -4.90 6.12
C LEU A 199 4.95 -5.30 7.29
N VAL A 200 4.06 -4.40 7.70
CA VAL A 200 3.17 -4.56 8.84
C VAL A 200 1.75 -4.71 8.34
N MET A 201 1.12 -5.83 8.62
CA MET A 201 -0.23 -6.16 8.17
C MET A 201 -1.19 -6.28 9.35
N GLN A 202 -2.29 -5.54 9.32
CA GLN A 202 -3.49 -5.92 10.06
C GLN A 202 -4.40 -6.69 9.12
N THR A 203 -4.83 -7.89 9.52
CA THR A 203 -5.68 -8.75 8.69
C THR A 203 -6.90 -9.23 9.46
N LYS A 204 -8.05 -9.21 8.80
CA LYS A 204 -9.32 -9.72 9.34
C LYS A 204 -9.25 -11.25 9.42
N LYS A 205 -9.55 -11.79 10.60
CA LYS A 205 -9.63 -13.23 10.86
C LYS A 205 -10.93 -13.85 10.37
#